data_d837caa39d706417ebaa9b1c4818bff0
#
_entry.id   d837caa39d706417ebaa9b1c4818bff0
#
_cell.length_a   1.000
_cell.length_b   1.000
_cell.length_c   1.000
_cell.angle_alpha   90.00
_cell.angle_beta   90.00
_cell.angle_gamma   90.00
#
_symmetry.space_group_name_H-M   'P 1'
#
loop_
_entity.id
_entity.type
_entity.pdbx_description
1 polymer ?
#
loop_
_entity_poly.entity_id
_entity_poly.type
_entity_poly.pdbx_seq_one_letter_code
_entity_poly.pdbx_strand_id
1 'polypeptide(L)'
;AVEKLSSSDMFGFVAATKTDENFMSQVLEHVLLANGVNFVKKGGTKKQGKALKNSLEFYKVIAKASPPGELFWKQSRALYFAGKTPMIIWSPFIMDELAGLRDSAPPTINSDPTSSELASKTGFITNFSGPNNRKGAAWADVRYFGITADADTDEAKKFIEYSMSEGYTATLGIAPEGKFPVRRGNKSDPSAYTKAWSKLP
;
A
#
# COMPACT_ATOMS: atom_id res chain seq x y z
N ALA A 1 -1.91 -20.53 -7.77
CA ALA A 1 -0.60 -20.08 -7.25
C ALA A 1 -0.60 -20.12 -5.72
N VAL A 2 -1.54 -19.47 -5.08
CA VAL A 2 -1.60 -19.35 -3.60
C VAL A 2 -1.58 -20.72 -2.90
N GLU A 3 -2.40 -21.66 -3.32
CA GLU A 3 -2.45 -23.03 -2.76
C GLU A 3 -1.15 -23.81 -2.97
N LYS A 4 -0.47 -23.58 -4.10
CA LYS A 4 0.82 -24.24 -4.42
C LYS A 4 1.98 -23.72 -3.58
N LEU A 5 1.84 -22.50 -3.04
CA LEU A 5 2.86 -21.84 -2.22
C LEU A 5 2.61 -22.00 -0.73
N SER A 6 1.47 -22.58 -0.34
CA SER A 6 1.16 -22.93 1.04
C SER A 6 1.81 -24.26 1.43
N SER A 7 2.39 -24.31 2.63
CA SER A 7 2.94 -25.52 3.24
C SER A 7 2.71 -25.50 4.74
N SER A 8 3.22 -26.48 5.48
CA SER A 8 3.17 -26.49 6.95
C SER A 8 3.84 -25.26 7.60
N ASP A 9 4.87 -24.71 6.93
CA ASP A 9 5.73 -23.66 7.47
C ASP A 9 5.58 -22.32 6.76
N MET A 10 4.73 -22.25 5.71
CA MET A 10 4.57 -21.08 4.87
C MET A 10 3.10 -20.85 4.49
N PHE A 11 2.63 -19.65 4.70
CA PHE A 11 1.33 -19.18 4.24
C PHE A 11 1.44 -18.69 2.80
N GLY A 12 0.57 -19.15 1.92
CA GLY A 12 0.65 -18.81 0.49
C GLY A 12 0.41 -17.34 0.15
N PHE A 13 -0.27 -16.63 1.05
CA PHE A 13 -0.56 -15.21 0.94
C PHE A 13 -0.83 -14.63 2.32
N VAL A 14 -0.57 -13.35 2.51
CA VAL A 14 -0.98 -12.64 3.71
C VAL A 14 -1.57 -11.28 3.39
N ALA A 15 -2.65 -10.93 4.07
CA ALA A 15 -3.29 -9.64 4.02
C ALA A 15 -3.86 -9.28 5.40
N ALA A 16 -4.07 -8.01 5.67
CA ALA A 16 -4.79 -7.59 6.86
C ALA A 16 -6.26 -8.03 6.75
N THR A 17 -6.75 -8.75 7.76
CA THR A 17 -8.11 -9.31 7.79
C THR A 17 -8.91 -8.89 9.01
N LYS A 18 -8.30 -8.14 9.94
CA LYS A 18 -8.97 -7.65 11.14
C LYS A 18 -10.06 -6.64 10.78
N THR A 19 -11.30 -6.96 11.14
CA THR A 19 -12.50 -6.28 10.62
C THR A 19 -12.74 -4.87 11.17
N ASP A 20 -12.19 -4.56 12.33
CA ASP A 20 -12.26 -3.25 12.98
C ASP A 20 -11.12 -2.30 12.57
N GLU A 21 -10.31 -2.70 11.59
CA GLU A 21 -9.14 -1.96 11.13
C GLU A 21 -9.29 -1.47 9.68
N ASN A 22 -8.81 -0.27 9.43
CA ASN A 22 -8.87 0.35 8.10
C ASN A 22 -8.12 -0.45 7.03
N PHE A 23 -7.08 -1.19 7.42
CA PHE A 23 -6.26 -1.94 6.45
C PHE A 23 -7.01 -3.10 5.79
N MET A 24 -7.90 -3.78 6.50
CA MET A 24 -8.77 -4.79 5.89
C MET A 24 -9.67 -4.15 4.82
N SER A 25 -10.28 -3.02 5.14
CA SER A 25 -11.10 -2.27 4.19
C SER A 25 -10.31 -1.84 2.96
N GLN A 26 -9.07 -1.37 3.12
CA GLN A 26 -8.18 -0.98 2.02
C GLN A 26 -7.82 -2.16 1.12
N VAL A 27 -7.50 -3.33 1.70
CA VAL A 27 -7.23 -4.56 0.94
C VAL A 27 -8.46 -5.00 0.16
N LEU A 28 -9.63 -5.02 0.80
CA LEU A 28 -10.88 -5.40 0.14
C LEU A 28 -11.24 -4.42 -0.98
N GLU A 29 -11.11 -3.11 -0.73
CA GLU A 29 -11.38 -2.06 -1.72
C GLU A 29 -10.45 -2.16 -2.93
N HIS A 30 -9.17 -2.44 -2.70
CA HIS A 30 -8.22 -2.70 -3.78
C HIS A 30 -8.67 -3.87 -4.66
N VAL A 31 -9.05 -4.98 -4.05
CA VAL A 31 -9.56 -6.17 -4.77
C VAL A 31 -10.84 -5.84 -5.55
N LEU A 32 -11.74 -5.08 -4.97
CA LEU A 32 -12.99 -4.64 -5.60
C LEU A 32 -12.73 -3.75 -6.82
N LEU A 33 -11.89 -2.75 -6.67
CA LEU A 33 -11.49 -1.83 -7.76
C LEU A 33 -10.77 -2.58 -8.88
N ALA A 34 -9.83 -3.45 -8.53
CA ALA A 34 -9.11 -4.29 -9.48
C ALA A 34 -10.03 -5.14 -10.35
N ASN A 35 -11.18 -5.54 -9.82
CA ASN A 35 -12.18 -6.33 -10.53
C ASN A 35 -13.32 -5.49 -11.14
N GLY A 36 -13.23 -4.16 -11.08
CA GLY A 36 -14.16 -3.23 -11.73
C GLY A 36 -15.38 -2.85 -10.89
N VAL A 37 -15.36 -3.12 -9.58
CA VAL A 37 -16.37 -2.58 -8.65
C VAL A 37 -16.03 -1.13 -8.34
N ASN A 38 -16.98 -0.24 -8.55
CA ASN A 38 -16.83 1.18 -8.25
C ASN A 38 -18.04 1.65 -7.44
N PHE A 39 -17.82 1.96 -6.18
CA PHE A 39 -18.89 2.38 -5.24
C PHE A 39 -19.44 3.78 -5.54
N VAL A 40 -18.65 4.64 -6.18
CA VAL A 40 -19.02 6.03 -6.50
C VAL A 40 -19.86 6.11 -7.77
N LYS A 41 -19.92 5.04 -8.56
CA LYS A 41 -20.63 5.04 -9.84
C LYS A 41 -22.15 5.14 -9.61
N LYS A 42 -22.79 6.05 -10.37
CA LYS A 42 -24.26 6.20 -10.35
C LYS A 42 -24.97 4.85 -10.60
N GLY A 43 -25.87 4.47 -9.72
CA GLY A 43 -26.58 3.18 -9.76
C GLY A 43 -25.99 2.13 -8.80
N GLY A 44 -24.95 2.49 -8.05
CA GLY A 44 -24.40 1.66 -6.99
C GLY A 44 -23.89 0.30 -7.47
N THR A 45 -23.88 -0.66 -6.57
CA THR A 45 -23.35 -2.01 -6.82
C THR A 45 -24.33 -2.95 -7.56
N LYS A 46 -25.63 -2.59 -7.72
CA LYS A 46 -26.62 -3.46 -8.36
C LYS A 46 -26.21 -3.93 -9.77
N LYS A 47 -25.63 -3.03 -10.57
CA LYS A 47 -25.15 -3.34 -11.92
C LYS A 47 -23.79 -4.01 -11.94
N GLN A 48 -23.17 -4.20 -10.80
CA GLN A 48 -21.81 -4.71 -10.65
C GLN A 48 -21.76 -6.07 -9.90
N GLY A 49 -22.95 -6.72 -9.74
CA GLY A 49 -23.07 -7.92 -8.92
C GLY A 49 -22.10 -9.05 -9.28
N LYS A 50 -21.82 -9.26 -10.57
CA LYS A 50 -20.82 -10.27 -11.00
C LYS A 50 -19.40 -9.89 -10.58
N ALA A 51 -19.02 -8.62 -10.74
CA ALA A 51 -17.73 -8.12 -10.32
C ALA A 51 -17.56 -8.20 -8.80
N LEU A 52 -18.59 -7.80 -8.06
CA LEU A 52 -18.62 -7.90 -6.60
C LEU A 52 -18.45 -9.35 -6.13
N LYS A 53 -19.24 -10.28 -6.69
CA LYS A 53 -19.14 -11.70 -6.36
C LYS A 53 -17.73 -12.24 -6.62
N ASN A 54 -17.16 -11.98 -7.80
CA ASN A 54 -15.81 -12.44 -8.14
C ASN A 54 -14.75 -11.85 -7.21
N SER A 55 -14.92 -10.59 -6.78
CA SER A 55 -14.01 -9.95 -5.83
C SER A 55 -14.06 -10.60 -4.45
N LEU A 56 -15.25 -10.89 -3.95
CA LEU A 56 -15.44 -11.55 -2.66
C LEU A 56 -14.93 -13.00 -2.68
N GLU A 57 -15.12 -13.73 -3.77
CA GLU A 57 -14.55 -15.08 -3.94
C GLU A 57 -13.01 -15.03 -3.95
N PHE A 58 -12.42 -14.05 -4.62
CA PHE A 58 -10.97 -13.86 -4.60
C PHE A 58 -10.46 -13.46 -3.21
N TYR A 59 -11.13 -12.54 -2.54
CA TYR A 59 -10.77 -12.16 -1.17
C TYR A 59 -10.85 -13.36 -0.20
N LYS A 60 -11.84 -14.22 -0.37
CA LYS A 60 -11.96 -15.48 0.39
C LYS A 60 -10.77 -16.42 0.16
N VAL A 61 -10.25 -16.49 -1.08
CA VAL A 61 -9.02 -17.26 -1.37
C VAL A 61 -7.82 -16.69 -0.63
N ILE A 62 -7.65 -15.35 -0.63
CA ILE A 62 -6.60 -14.66 0.12
C ILE A 62 -6.72 -14.97 1.61
N ALA A 63 -7.91 -14.79 2.18
CA ALA A 63 -8.15 -15.01 3.60
C ALA A 63 -7.87 -16.47 4.03
N LYS A 64 -8.24 -17.44 3.20
CA LYS A 64 -7.95 -18.87 3.47
C LYS A 64 -6.46 -19.23 3.38
N ALA A 65 -5.71 -18.49 2.58
CA ALA A 65 -4.27 -18.70 2.44
C ALA A 65 -3.44 -17.97 3.50
N SER A 66 -4.07 -17.05 4.23
CA SER A 66 -3.49 -16.35 5.38
C SER A 66 -3.58 -17.21 6.65
N PRO A 67 -2.80 -16.92 7.69
CA PRO A 67 -2.96 -17.54 9.00
C PRO A 67 -4.40 -17.47 9.49
N PRO A 68 -4.86 -18.45 10.27
CA PRO A 68 -6.19 -18.42 10.85
C PRO A 68 -6.34 -17.27 11.85
N GLY A 69 -7.56 -16.76 11.97
CA GLY A 69 -7.89 -15.62 12.83
C GLY A 69 -7.79 -14.28 12.15
N GLU A 70 -7.91 -13.24 12.94
CA GLU A 70 -7.82 -11.85 12.46
C GLU A 70 -6.38 -11.36 12.48
N LEU A 71 -5.93 -10.85 11.34
CA LEU A 71 -4.60 -10.28 11.18
C LEU A 71 -4.67 -8.75 11.12
N PHE A 72 -4.01 -8.13 12.08
CA PHE A 72 -3.69 -6.72 12.01
C PHE A 72 -2.53 -6.47 11.03
N TRP A 73 -2.42 -5.27 10.51
CA TRP A 73 -1.39 -4.94 9.52
C TRP A 73 0.05 -5.23 9.98
N LYS A 74 0.36 -5.03 11.28
CA LYS A 74 1.70 -5.30 11.82
C LYS A 74 2.05 -6.80 11.75
N GLN A 75 1.09 -7.67 12.05
CA GLN A 75 1.29 -9.11 11.98
C GLN A 75 1.46 -9.58 10.54
N SER A 76 0.66 -9.05 9.61
CA SER A 76 0.80 -9.35 8.17
C SER A 76 2.20 -9.01 7.65
N ARG A 77 2.70 -7.82 8.00
CA ARG A 77 4.06 -7.39 7.66
C ARG A 77 5.12 -8.26 8.31
N ALA A 78 4.98 -8.56 9.60
CA ALA A 78 5.94 -9.38 10.34
C ALA A 78 6.10 -10.77 9.73
N LEU A 79 5.02 -11.38 9.24
CA LEU A 79 5.06 -12.68 8.55
C LEU A 79 5.84 -12.59 7.22
N TYR A 80 5.67 -11.51 6.47
CA TYR A 80 6.44 -11.30 5.25
C TYR A 80 7.93 -11.08 5.56
N PHE A 81 8.25 -10.27 6.55
CA PHE A 81 9.63 -10.00 6.98
C PHE A 81 10.35 -11.22 7.55
N ALA A 82 9.61 -12.15 8.10
CA ALA A 82 10.13 -13.45 8.57
C ALA A 82 10.24 -14.50 7.46
N GLY A 83 9.92 -14.17 6.22
CA GLY A 83 9.90 -15.14 5.10
C GLY A 83 8.83 -16.22 5.24
N LYS A 84 7.78 -15.99 6.04
CA LYS A 84 6.70 -16.95 6.28
C LYS A 84 5.56 -16.86 5.27
N THR A 85 5.66 -15.96 4.31
CA THR A 85 4.72 -15.82 3.20
C THR A 85 5.45 -15.26 1.98
N PRO A 86 5.19 -15.79 0.76
CA PRO A 86 5.80 -15.29 -0.46
C PRO A 86 5.04 -14.10 -1.06
N MET A 87 3.82 -13.81 -0.61
CA MET A 87 2.98 -12.75 -1.16
C MET A 87 2.26 -11.97 -0.08
N ILE A 88 2.24 -10.65 -0.25
CA ILE A 88 1.55 -9.71 0.64
C ILE A 88 0.89 -8.60 -0.17
N ILE A 89 -0.27 -8.12 0.26
CA ILE A 89 -0.79 -6.82 -0.14
C ILE A 89 -0.40 -5.83 0.94
N TRP A 90 0.34 -4.80 0.54
CA TRP A 90 0.86 -3.78 1.44
C TRP A 90 0.99 -2.41 0.77
N SER A 91 1.17 -1.39 1.59
CA SER A 91 1.49 -0.03 1.15
C SER A 91 2.96 0.07 0.68
N PRO A 92 3.30 1.03 -0.20
CA PRO A 92 4.70 1.34 -0.56
C PRO A 92 5.61 1.68 0.62
N PHE A 93 5.06 1.98 1.80
CA PHE A 93 5.86 2.13 3.03
C PHE A 93 6.72 0.91 3.38
N ILE A 94 6.41 -0.27 2.85
CA ILE A 94 7.25 -1.45 3.02
C ILE A 94 8.64 -1.28 2.41
N MET A 95 8.80 -0.37 1.45
CA MET A 95 10.07 -0.17 0.75
C MET A 95 11.16 0.39 1.66
N ASP A 96 10.84 1.32 2.58
CA ASP A 96 11.82 1.85 3.52
C ASP A 96 12.26 0.81 4.54
N GLU A 97 11.31 -0.03 4.94
CA GLU A 97 11.56 -1.12 5.86
C GLU A 97 12.42 -2.21 5.21
N LEU A 98 12.14 -2.55 3.94
CA LEU A 98 12.95 -3.48 3.16
C LEU A 98 14.35 -2.94 2.86
N ALA A 99 14.48 -1.63 2.67
CA ALA A 99 15.75 -0.96 2.43
C ALA A 99 16.61 -0.77 3.69
N GLY A 100 16.12 -1.18 4.86
CA GLY A 100 16.83 -0.98 6.13
C GLY A 100 16.87 0.46 6.62
N LEU A 101 15.96 1.32 6.12
CA LEU A 101 15.89 2.74 6.48
C LEU A 101 15.03 2.99 7.73
N ARG A 102 14.45 1.94 8.29
CA ARG A 102 13.56 2.00 9.45
C ARG A 102 13.95 1.00 10.53
N ASP A 103 14.45 1.49 11.65
CA ASP A 103 14.81 0.66 12.80
C ASP A 103 13.61 -0.01 13.48
N SER A 104 12.41 0.58 13.35
CA SER A 104 11.21 0.11 14.05
C SER A 104 10.61 -1.18 13.48
N ALA A 105 11.01 -1.58 12.28
CA ALA A 105 10.46 -2.76 11.62
C ALA A 105 11.43 -3.36 10.59
N PRO A 106 12.60 -3.82 11.02
CA PRO A 106 13.55 -4.45 10.11
C PRO A 106 13.04 -5.81 9.64
N PRO A 107 13.48 -6.29 8.46
CA PRO A 107 13.30 -7.67 8.06
C PRO A 107 13.92 -8.64 9.08
N THR A 108 13.24 -9.76 9.31
CA THR A 108 13.66 -10.78 10.27
C THR A 108 13.91 -12.14 9.62
N ILE A 109 14.07 -12.17 8.31
CA ILE A 109 14.31 -13.39 7.54
C ILE A 109 15.65 -14.05 7.92
N ASN A 110 16.57 -13.27 8.40
CA ASN A 110 17.85 -13.71 8.99
C ASN A 110 18.15 -12.89 10.26
N SER A 111 19.28 -13.13 10.89
CA SER A 111 19.67 -12.46 12.14
C SER A 111 20.22 -11.04 11.93
N ASP A 112 20.36 -10.59 10.68
CA ASP A 112 20.90 -9.27 10.35
C ASP A 112 19.76 -8.31 9.95
N PRO A 113 19.40 -7.34 10.80
CA PRO A 113 18.35 -6.37 10.51
C PRO A 113 18.69 -5.39 9.38
N THR A 114 19.96 -5.32 8.98
CA THR A 114 20.44 -4.48 7.89
C THR A 114 20.52 -5.22 6.55
N SER A 115 20.18 -6.51 6.56
CA SER A 115 20.28 -7.36 5.38
C SER A 115 19.33 -6.92 4.26
N SER A 116 19.87 -6.77 3.06
CA SER A 116 19.09 -6.52 1.83
C SER A 116 18.55 -7.81 1.20
N GLU A 117 18.66 -8.95 1.84
CA GLU A 117 18.26 -10.24 1.27
C GLU A 117 16.78 -10.25 0.86
N LEU A 118 15.89 -9.83 1.74
CA LEU A 118 14.46 -9.79 1.45
C LEU A 118 14.14 -8.74 0.37
N ALA A 119 14.78 -7.56 0.44
CA ALA A 119 14.61 -6.51 -0.56
C ALA A 119 15.00 -6.99 -1.96
N SER A 120 16.14 -7.65 -2.10
CA SER A 120 16.64 -8.15 -3.39
C SER A 120 15.78 -9.24 -4.00
N LYS A 121 14.98 -9.94 -3.18
CA LYS A 121 14.06 -11.01 -3.59
C LYS A 121 12.61 -10.53 -3.72
N THR A 122 12.31 -9.26 -3.38
CA THR A 122 10.95 -8.71 -3.42
C THR A 122 10.67 -8.09 -4.79
N GLY A 123 9.66 -8.61 -5.47
CA GLY A 123 9.09 -8.01 -6.68
C GLY A 123 7.79 -7.28 -6.38
N PHE A 124 7.46 -6.27 -7.18
CA PHE A 124 6.27 -5.45 -7.00
C PHE A 124 5.29 -5.60 -8.16
N ILE A 125 4.03 -5.78 -7.82
CA ILE A 125 2.91 -5.71 -8.77
C ILE A 125 2.17 -4.41 -8.48
N THR A 126 2.27 -3.46 -9.40
CA THR A 126 1.72 -2.10 -9.24
C THR A 126 0.31 -1.94 -9.80
N ASN A 127 -0.19 -2.92 -10.55
CA ASN A 127 -1.51 -2.89 -11.15
C ASN A 127 -2.16 -4.26 -11.07
N PHE A 128 -3.29 -4.33 -10.38
CA PHE A 128 -4.09 -5.55 -10.26
C PHE A 128 -5.25 -5.53 -11.25
N SER A 129 -5.45 -6.62 -11.99
CA SER A 129 -6.57 -6.77 -12.91
C SER A 129 -7.38 -8.02 -12.62
N GLY A 130 -8.70 -7.89 -12.72
CA GLY A 130 -9.64 -9.00 -12.59
C GLY A 130 -10.39 -9.28 -13.87
N PRO A 131 -11.18 -10.36 -13.93
CA PRO A 131 -11.92 -10.77 -15.12
C PRO A 131 -12.92 -9.71 -15.62
N ASN A 132 -13.40 -8.83 -14.74
CA ASN A 132 -14.34 -7.76 -15.10
C ASN A 132 -13.65 -6.40 -15.32
N ASN A 133 -12.34 -6.30 -15.10
CA ASN A 133 -11.54 -5.11 -15.36
C ASN A 133 -10.14 -5.48 -15.84
N ARG A 134 -10.02 -5.70 -17.15
CA ARG A 134 -8.76 -6.09 -17.79
C ARG A 134 -7.68 -4.99 -17.74
N LYS A 135 -8.09 -3.72 -17.56
CA LYS A 135 -7.16 -2.60 -17.39
C LYS A 135 -6.54 -2.58 -16.00
N GLY A 136 -7.18 -3.25 -15.05
CA GLY A 136 -6.76 -3.24 -13.67
C GLY A 136 -7.03 -1.93 -12.96
N ALA A 137 -6.62 -1.89 -11.71
CA ALA A 137 -6.65 -0.69 -10.86
C ALA A 137 -5.58 -0.81 -9.78
N ALA A 138 -5.19 0.33 -9.25
CA ALA A 138 -4.44 0.45 -8.01
C ALA A 138 -5.26 1.29 -7.02
N TRP A 139 -5.19 0.95 -5.76
CA TRP A 139 -5.77 1.76 -4.69
C TRP A 139 -4.74 2.79 -4.26
N ALA A 140 -5.19 4.02 -3.98
CA ALA A 140 -4.34 5.08 -3.49
C ALA A 140 -5.02 5.81 -2.34
N ASP A 141 -4.25 6.14 -1.31
CA ASP A 141 -4.66 6.99 -0.21
C ASP A 141 -4.09 8.39 -0.43
N VAL A 142 -4.97 9.37 -0.55
CA VAL A 142 -4.58 10.77 -0.73
C VAL A 142 -4.67 11.48 0.61
N ARG A 143 -3.57 12.08 1.03
CA ARG A 143 -3.50 12.86 2.27
C ARG A 143 -3.78 14.32 1.99
N TYR A 144 -4.51 14.95 2.90
CA TYR A 144 -4.94 16.33 2.80
C TYR A 144 -4.48 17.12 4.01
N PHE A 145 -4.18 18.40 3.82
CA PHE A 145 -4.16 19.36 4.90
C PHE A 145 -5.59 19.83 5.18
N GLY A 146 -5.96 19.90 6.45
CA GLY A 146 -7.21 20.50 6.91
C GLY A 146 -6.92 21.67 7.85
N ILE A 147 -7.73 22.72 7.77
CA ILE A 147 -7.70 23.84 8.72
C ILE A 147 -8.88 23.66 9.65
N THR A 148 -8.65 23.56 10.96
CA THR A 148 -9.72 23.46 11.95
C THR A 148 -10.44 24.79 12.11
N ALA A 149 -11.68 24.78 12.60
CA ALA A 149 -12.51 25.98 12.69
C ALA A 149 -11.98 27.02 13.69
N ASP A 150 -11.19 26.57 14.66
CA ASP A 150 -10.58 27.38 15.74
C ASP A 150 -9.13 27.78 15.46
N ALA A 151 -8.59 27.39 14.31
CA ALA A 151 -7.23 27.76 13.93
C ALA A 151 -7.14 29.21 13.44
N ASP A 152 -5.95 29.81 13.58
CA ASP A 152 -5.62 31.00 12.82
C ASP A 152 -5.52 30.65 11.34
N THR A 153 -6.55 31.03 10.60
CA THR A 153 -6.72 30.62 9.19
C THR A 153 -5.61 31.17 8.29
N ASP A 154 -5.11 32.39 8.56
CA ASP A 154 -4.10 33.01 7.71
C ASP A 154 -2.72 32.40 7.94
N GLU A 155 -2.37 32.11 9.18
CA GLU A 155 -1.14 31.40 9.51
C GLU A 155 -1.18 29.95 9.01
N ALA A 156 -2.32 29.25 9.15
CA ALA A 156 -2.49 27.91 8.63
C ALA A 156 -2.35 27.83 7.10
N LYS A 157 -2.89 28.80 6.37
CA LYS A 157 -2.73 28.91 4.92
C LYS A 157 -1.26 29.12 4.54
N LYS A 158 -0.55 30.03 5.19
CA LYS A 158 0.89 30.26 4.94
C LYS A 158 1.70 28.98 5.15
N PHE A 159 1.41 28.22 6.21
CA PHE A 159 2.05 26.94 6.46
C PHE A 159 1.76 25.92 5.36
N ILE A 160 0.52 25.82 4.90
CA ILE A 160 0.13 24.90 3.80
C ILE A 160 0.81 25.33 2.49
N GLU A 161 0.82 26.62 2.18
CA GLU A 161 1.49 27.17 0.99
C GLU A 161 2.98 26.86 1.00
N TYR A 162 3.67 27.09 2.11
CA TYR A 162 5.07 26.72 2.28
C TYR A 162 5.28 25.21 2.13
N SER A 163 4.47 24.40 2.82
CA SER A 163 4.56 22.92 2.79
C SER A 163 4.33 22.34 1.39
N MET A 164 3.52 23.01 0.57
CA MET A 164 3.22 22.60 -0.80
C MET A 164 4.10 23.29 -1.86
N SER A 165 5.01 24.17 -1.46
CA SER A 165 5.94 24.89 -2.36
C SER A 165 7.39 24.62 -1.98
N GLU A 166 8.03 25.50 -1.25
CA GLU A 166 9.46 25.39 -0.89
C GLU A 166 9.74 24.19 0.02
N GLY A 167 8.88 23.94 1.00
CA GLY A 167 8.98 22.81 1.91
C GLY A 167 8.66 21.46 1.30
N TYR A 168 8.04 21.44 0.12
CA TYR A 168 7.50 20.19 -0.45
C TYR A 168 8.59 19.16 -0.77
N THR A 169 9.67 19.59 -1.38
CA THR A 169 10.80 18.71 -1.71
C THR A 169 11.47 18.15 -0.44
N ALA A 170 11.62 18.98 0.59
CA ALA A 170 12.17 18.55 1.87
C ALA A 170 11.26 17.52 2.54
N THR A 171 9.95 17.75 2.55
CA THR A 171 8.95 16.81 3.09
C THR A 171 8.96 15.47 2.35
N LEU A 172 9.08 15.48 1.01
CA LEU A 172 9.19 14.25 0.22
C LEU A 172 10.51 13.52 0.47
N GLY A 173 11.57 14.24 0.82
CA GLY A 173 12.87 13.66 1.15
C GLY A 173 12.92 12.92 2.50
N ILE A 174 11.90 13.08 3.34
CA ILE A 174 11.76 12.34 4.60
C ILE A 174 11.02 11.05 4.31
N ALA A 175 11.71 9.90 4.36
CA ALA A 175 11.17 8.59 4.01
C ALA A 175 10.42 8.64 2.65
N PRO A 176 11.13 8.84 1.54
CA PRO A 176 10.55 9.10 0.22
C PRO A 176 9.83 7.90 -0.37
N GLU A 177 10.23 6.70 -0.01
CA GLU A 177 9.76 5.40 -0.51
C GLU A 177 8.26 5.16 -0.27
N GLY A 178 7.71 5.76 0.79
CA GLY A 178 6.30 5.65 1.12
C GLY A 178 5.41 6.77 0.57
N LYS A 179 5.99 7.74 -0.17
CA LYS A 179 5.29 8.95 -0.59
C LYS A 179 5.35 9.17 -2.09
N PHE A 180 4.20 9.29 -2.69
CA PHE A 180 4.08 9.69 -4.09
C PHE A 180 3.74 11.18 -4.16
N PRO A 181 4.49 11.99 -4.97
CA PRO A 181 4.19 13.41 -5.09
C PRO A 181 2.83 13.62 -5.76
N VAL A 182 2.00 14.47 -5.17
CA VAL A 182 0.73 14.90 -5.76
C VAL A 182 0.91 16.11 -6.69
N ARG A 183 2.06 16.77 -6.62
CA ARG A 183 2.43 17.85 -7.53
C ARG A 183 3.22 17.31 -8.72
N ARG A 184 2.89 17.81 -9.88
CA ARG A 184 3.68 17.59 -11.10
C ARG A 184 4.92 18.46 -11.07
N GLY A 185 6.03 17.98 -11.59
CA GLY A 185 7.16 18.81 -11.96
C GLY A 185 6.77 19.87 -13.01
N ASN A 186 7.62 20.84 -13.21
CA ASN A 186 7.42 21.85 -14.25
C ASN A 186 7.93 21.35 -15.63
N LYS A 187 7.74 22.14 -16.68
CA LYS A 187 8.15 21.76 -18.03
C LYS A 187 9.67 21.55 -18.16
N SER A 188 10.48 22.30 -17.40
CA SER A 188 11.94 22.19 -17.42
C SER A 188 12.46 21.02 -16.56
N ASP A 189 11.71 20.61 -15.55
CA ASP A 189 12.05 19.48 -14.67
C ASP A 189 10.78 18.71 -14.30
N PRO A 190 10.31 17.82 -15.18
CA PRO A 190 9.12 17.00 -14.91
C PRO A 190 9.30 16.04 -13.71
N SER A 191 10.55 15.72 -13.39
CA SER A 191 10.93 14.80 -12.32
C SER A 191 11.31 15.46 -10.99
N ALA A 192 11.11 16.79 -10.87
CA ALA A 192 11.55 17.56 -9.69
C ALA A 192 11.20 16.92 -8.35
N TYR A 193 10.01 16.34 -8.24
CA TYR A 193 9.50 15.76 -6.99
C TYR A 193 9.75 14.25 -6.86
N THR A 194 10.33 13.59 -7.86
CA THR A 194 10.67 12.15 -7.82
C THR A 194 12.16 11.89 -7.65
N LYS A 195 12.99 12.92 -7.65
CA LYS A 195 14.45 12.80 -7.49
C LYS A 195 14.88 12.16 -6.17
N ALA A 196 14.09 12.35 -5.12
CA ALA A 196 14.37 11.71 -3.84
C ALA A 196 14.41 10.17 -3.95
N TRP A 197 13.63 9.59 -4.88
CA TRP A 197 13.54 8.15 -5.09
C TRP A 197 14.77 7.55 -5.76
N SER A 198 15.57 8.36 -6.48
CA SER A 198 16.82 7.90 -7.08
C SER A 198 17.91 7.56 -6.05
N LYS A 199 17.67 7.89 -4.78
CA LYS A 199 18.55 7.58 -3.65
C LYS A 199 18.16 6.30 -2.92
N LEU A 200 17.06 5.67 -3.29
CA LEU A 200 16.67 4.37 -2.74
C LEU A 200 17.58 3.28 -3.29
N PRO A 201 17.97 2.30 -2.46
CA PRO A 201 18.79 1.17 -2.87
C PRO A 201 18.10 0.25 -3.89
#